data_b9c4f54726ff45605e09ba48d561ae2c
#
_entry.id   b9c4f54726ff45605e09ba48d561ae2c
#
_cell.length_a   1.000
_cell.length_b   1.000
_cell.length_c   1.000
_cell.angle_alpha   90.00
_cell.angle_beta   90.00
_cell.angle_gamma   90.00
#
_symmetry.space_group_name_H-M   'P 1'
#
loop_
_entity.id
_entity.type
_entity.pdbx_description
1 polymer ?
#
loop_
_entity_poly.entity_id
_entity_poly.type
_entity_poly.pdbx_seq_one_letter_code
_entity_poly.pdbx_strand_id
1 'polypeptide(L)'
;MILDQYYAQPKCSPSRAALMTGLYPYKMSLQRGAIGDFRPMGLPTVIKTLPEMLRSAGYSTHLVGKWHLGYCHPDYTPIRRGFDTFYGMMSQQSDHYTREQAVNKYMGSGYDHWRDGNVTYEGAGLYSTNLWEEETVRLVNSRNSSTPWFIELSLTAAHSPFQVPERFSDIYRAGRSRPTGSKEEVSAWENGILRRGMVTAIDESVGRIMEALRASGQHDNTLVVFSSDNGSGMKEGNKPLRGKKGEIFEGGVRVPAFVTGSPLVKNTKRTSPGFKR
;
A
#
# COMPACT_ATOMS: atom_id res chain seq x y z
N MET A 1 12.17 14.61 5.07
CA MET A 1 11.54 14.90 6.40
C MET A 1 10.93 13.62 6.91
N ILE A 2 11.30 13.15 8.09
CA ILE A 2 10.66 12.02 8.78
C ILE A 2 9.50 12.55 9.61
N LEU A 3 8.36 11.87 9.54
CA LEU A 3 7.15 12.19 10.30
C LEU A 3 7.03 11.18 11.44
N ASP A 4 7.64 11.47 12.59
CA ASP A 4 7.74 10.56 13.73
C ASP A 4 6.43 10.39 14.52
N GLN A 5 5.44 11.25 14.30
CA GLN A 5 4.09 11.18 14.86
C GLN A 5 3.04 11.29 13.75
N TYR A 6 3.10 10.38 12.79
CA TYR A 6 2.09 10.28 11.73
C TYR A 6 1.08 9.18 12.07
N TYR A 7 -0.19 9.52 11.94
CA TYR A 7 -1.30 8.67 12.33
C TYR A 7 -2.20 8.33 11.14
N ALA A 8 -2.40 7.05 10.93
CA ALA A 8 -3.38 6.48 10.02
C ALA A 8 -4.61 5.97 10.79
N GLN A 9 -5.54 5.33 10.11
CA GLN A 9 -6.64 4.62 10.76
C GLN A 9 -6.20 3.20 11.14
N PRO A 10 -6.92 2.52 12.07
CA PRO A 10 -6.48 1.21 12.53
C PRO A 10 -6.68 0.07 11.50
N LYS A 11 -7.28 0.35 10.34
CA LYS A 11 -7.57 -0.64 9.29
C LYS A 11 -7.42 -0.06 7.88
N CYS A 12 -7.22 -0.96 6.88
CA CYS A 12 -6.93 -0.63 5.49
C CYS A 12 -7.96 0.33 4.84
N SER A 13 -9.22 -0.11 4.64
CA SER A 13 -10.22 0.72 3.93
C SER A 13 -10.48 2.06 4.61
N PRO A 14 -10.61 2.15 5.94
CA PRO A 14 -10.70 3.44 6.62
C PRO A 14 -9.51 4.38 6.34
N SER A 15 -8.28 3.87 6.39
CA SER A 15 -7.08 4.67 6.10
C SER A 15 -7.04 5.13 4.65
N ARG A 16 -7.32 4.22 3.72
CA ARG A 16 -7.35 4.51 2.27
C ARG A 16 -8.44 5.52 1.93
N ALA A 17 -9.63 5.35 2.51
CA ALA A 17 -10.72 6.31 2.36
C ALA A 17 -10.34 7.70 2.89
N ALA A 18 -9.70 7.77 4.06
CA ALA A 18 -9.22 9.03 4.62
C ALA A 18 -8.14 9.68 3.74
N LEU A 19 -7.19 8.88 3.20
CA LEU A 19 -6.16 9.36 2.26
C LEU A 19 -6.80 9.91 0.98
N MET A 20 -7.75 9.18 0.42
CA MET A 20 -8.43 9.57 -0.83
C MET A 20 -9.33 10.80 -0.70
N THR A 21 -9.84 11.11 0.47
CA THR A 21 -10.88 12.15 0.63
C THR A 21 -10.49 13.30 1.56
N GLY A 22 -9.47 13.12 2.39
CA GLY A 22 -9.14 14.05 3.47
C GLY A 22 -10.17 14.06 4.62
N LEU A 23 -11.12 13.11 4.64
CA LEU A 23 -12.18 13.04 5.63
C LEU A 23 -11.96 11.90 6.62
N TYR A 24 -12.42 12.09 7.85
CA TYR A 24 -12.46 10.99 8.80
C TYR A 24 -13.45 9.89 8.37
N PRO A 25 -13.11 8.61 8.58
CA PRO A 25 -13.92 7.47 8.10
C PRO A 25 -15.37 7.47 8.58
N TYR A 26 -15.66 8.04 9.75
CA TYR A 26 -17.05 8.12 10.25
C TYR A 26 -17.96 9.00 9.37
N LYS A 27 -17.39 9.97 8.64
CA LYS A 27 -18.14 10.79 7.65
C LYS A 27 -18.59 9.98 6.43
N MET A 28 -17.99 8.78 6.25
CA MET A 28 -18.20 7.89 5.10
C MET A 28 -18.81 6.54 5.50
N SER A 29 -19.22 6.39 6.77
CA SER A 29 -19.69 5.11 7.35
C SER A 29 -18.66 3.97 7.30
N LEU A 30 -17.37 4.32 7.21
CA LEU A 30 -16.25 3.36 7.10
C LEU A 30 -15.47 3.16 8.41
N GLN A 31 -15.94 3.69 9.54
CA GLN A 31 -15.25 3.61 10.83
C GLN A 31 -15.25 2.21 11.47
N ARG A 32 -16.16 1.32 11.05
CA ARG A 32 -16.32 0.00 11.68
C ARG A 32 -15.33 -1.07 11.21
N GLY A 33 -14.54 -0.79 10.19
CA GLY A 33 -13.55 -1.74 9.69
C GLY A 33 -13.33 -1.69 8.19
N ALA A 34 -12.59 -2.66 7.67
CA ALA A 34 -12.34 -2.77 6.25
C ALA A 34 -13.60 -3.23 5.49
N ILE A 35 -13.72 -2.81 4.25
CA ILE A 35 -14.74 -3.28 3.32
C ILE A 35 -14.43 -4.76 3.02
N GLY A 36 -15.34 -5.64 3.37
CA GLY A 36 -15.23 -7.07 3.03
C GLY A 36 -15.52 -7.31 1.56
N ASP A 37 -14.89 -8.32 0.98
CA ASP A 37 -14.91 -8.58 -0.46
C ASP A 37 -16.30 -8.83 -1.07
N PHE A 38 -17.24 -9.30 -0.27
CA PHE A 38 -18.65 -9.56 -0.70
C PHE A 38 -19.65 -8.56 -0.11
N ARG A 39 -19.19 -7.46 0.42
CA ARG A 39 -20.11 -6.43 0.89
C ARG A 39 -20.50 -5.50 -0.26
N PRO A 40 -21.80 -5.25 -0.45
CA PRO A 40 -22.27 -4.33 -1.49
C PRO A 40 -22.09 -2.87 -1.04
N MET A 41 -20.82 -2.48 -0.83
CA MET A 41 -20.47 -1.14 -0.39
C MET A 41 -19.12 -0.70 -0.98
N GLY A 42 -18.92 0.61 -1.04
CA GLY A 42 -17.69 1.24 -1.48
C GLY A 42 -17.55 2.64 -0.93
N LEU A 43 -16.50 3.32 -1.33
CA LEU A 43 -16.32 4.73 -1.02
C LEU A 43 -17.47 5.56 -1.59
N PRO A 44 -18.24 6.34 -0.78
CA PRO A 44 -19.41 7.07 -1.26
C PRO A 44 -19.10 7.96 -2.46
N THR A 45 -19.86 7.81 -3.54
CA THR A 45 -19.60 8.49 -4.83
C THR A 45 -19.85 9.99 -4.81
N VAL A 46 -20.63 10.47 -3.84
CA VAL A 46 -20.91 11.91 -3.64
C VAL A 46 -19.70 12.67 -3.07
N ILE A 47 -18.71 11.95 -2.54
CA ILE A 47 -17.50 12.55 -1.96
C ILE A 47 -16.41 12.53 -3.01
N LYS A 48 -15.87 13.71 -3.36
CA LYS A 48 -14.73 13.81 -4.29
C LYS A 48 -13.48 13.20 -3.67
N THR A 49 -12.74 12.49 -4.50
CA THR A 49 -11.45 11.90 -4.14
C THR A 49 -10.28 12.79 -4.53
N LEU A 50 -9.13 12.54 -3.94
CA LEU A 50 -7.87 13.22 -4.27
C LEU A 50 -7.54 13.13 -5.78
N PRO A 51 -7.58 11.94 -6.44
CA PRO A 51 -7.33 11.89 -7.88
C PRO A 51 -8.39 12.63 -8.70
N GLU A 52 -9.68 12.66 -8.31
CA GLU A 52 -10.69 13.49 -8.98
C GLU A 52 -10.36 14.99 -8.91
N MET A 53 -9.88 15.45 -7.76
CA MET A 53 -9.45 16.83 -7.57
C MET A 53 -8.19 17.16 -8.37
N LEU A 54 -7.20 16.27 -8.37
CA LEU A 54 -5.96 16.44 -9.10
C LEU A 54 -6.19 16.44 -10.62
N ARG A 55 -7.07 15.56 -11.13
CA ARG A 55 -7.49 15.60 -12.54
C ARG A 55 -8.12 16.95 -12.92
N SER A 56 -8.96 17.50 -12.05
CA SER A 56 -9.55 18.83 -12.27
C SER A 56 -8.49 19.94 -12.31
N ALA A 57 -7.33 19.71 -11.69
CA ALA A 57 -6.17 20.60 -11.73
C ALA A 57 -5.18 20.31 -12.87
N GLY A 58 -5.55 19.41 -13.80
CA GLY A 58 -4.73 19.08 -14.98
C GLY A 58 -3.68 17.99 -14.77
N TYR A 59 -3.72 17.28 -13.64
CA TYR A 59 -2.82 16.13 -13.40
C TYR A 59 -3.30 14.88 -14.14
N SER A 60 -2.37 14.10 -14.65
CA SER A 60 -2.61 12.70 -14.96
C SER A 60 -2.49 11.88 -13.68
N THR A 61 -3.37 10.89 -13.49
CA THR A 61 -3.53 10.19 -12.22
C THR A 61 -3.48 8.68 -12.40
N HIS A 62 -2.66 7.99 -11.62
CA HIS A 62 -2.37 6.59 -11.79
C HIS A 62 -2.39 5.87 -10.44
N LEU A 63 -3.11 4.75 -10.38
CA LEU A 63 -3.06 3.82 -9.24
C LEU A 63 -2.35 2.55 -9.66
N VAL A 64 -1.32 2.16 -8.92
CA VAL A 64 -0.64 0.88 -9.07
C VAL A 64 -0.71 0.12 -7.75
N GLY A 65 -1.29 -1.09 -7.78
CA GLY A 65 -1.43 -1.94 -6.60
C GLY A 65 -2.84 -2.00 -6.02
N LYS A 66 -2.97 -2.01 -4.72
CA LYS A 66 -4.22 -2.29 -3.99
C LYS A 66 -5.17 -1.10 -3.95
N TRP A 67 -6.45 -1.34 -4.33
CA TRP A 67 -7.55 -0.39 -4.17
C TRP A 67 -8.26 -0.49 -2.82
N HIS A 68 -9.01 -1.54 -2.60
CA HIS A 68 -9.74 -1.88 -1.36
C HIS A 68 -10.75 -0.81 -0.89
N LEU A 69 -11.38 -0.09 -1.79
CA LEU A 69 -12.41 0.92 -1.50
C LEU A 69 -13.77 0.61 -2.17
N GLY A 70 -13.99 -0.65 -2.56
CA GLY A 70 -15.21 -1.15 -3.17
C GLY A 70 -15.06 -1.43 -4.66
N TYR A 71 -15.76 -2.47 -5.12
CA TYR A 71 -15.77 -2.91 -6.52
C TYR A 71 -17.05 -3.66 -6.90
N CYS A 72 -18.05 -3.69 -6.01
CA CYS A 72 -19.36 -4.31 -6.29
C CYS A 72 -20.20 -3.54 -7.32
N HIS A 73 -19.82 -2.32 -7.64
CA HIS A 73 -20.40 -1.48 -8.69
C HIS A 73 -19.29 -0.72 -9.40
N PRO A 74 -19.39 -0.50 -10.73
CA PRO A 74 -18.37 0.23 -11.49
C PRO A 74 -18.00 1.60 -10.90
N ASP A 75 -18.95 2.34 -10.35
CA ASP A 75 -18.71 3.68 -9.79
C ASP A 75 -17.79 3.70 -8.57
N TYR A 76 -17.54 2.54 -7.96
CA TYR A 76 -16.59 2.42 -6.85
C TYR A 76 -15.16 2.10 -7.30
N THR A 77 -14.96 1.77 -8.59
CA THR A 77 -13.66 1.33 -9.11
C THR A 77 -12.67 2.50 -9.30
N PRO A 78 -11.37 2.27 -9.30
CA PRO A 78 -10.35 3.32 -9.41
C PRO A 78 -10.57 4.28 -10.57
N ILE A 79 -10.88 3.75 -11.76
CA ILE A 79 -11.09 4.54 -12.98
C ILE A 79 -12.28 5.51 -12.82
N ARG A 80 -13.36 5.06 -12.19
CA ARG A 80 -14.53 5.90 -11.92
C ARG A 80 -14.32 6.86 -10.74
N ARG A 81 -13.28 6.61 -9.95
CA ARG A 81 -12.91 7.43 -8.79
C ARG A 81 -11.67 8.31 -9.06
N GLY A 82 -11.47 8.67 -10.33
CA GLY A 82 -10.58 9.74 -10.74
C GLY A 82 -9.19 9.35 -11.17
N PHE A 83 -8.85 8.06 -11.20
CA PHE A 83 -7.61 7.60 -11.80
C PHE A 83 -7.76 7.41 -13.31
N ASP A 84 -6.79 7.91 -14.09
CA ASP A 84 -6.75 7.72 -15.53
C ASP A 84 -6.32 6.31 -15.90
N THR A 85 -5.43 5.70 -15.11
CA THR A 85 -5.05 4.29 -15.26
C THR A 85 -5.02 3.57 -13.91
N PHE A 86 -5.27 2.28 -13.97
CA PHE A 86 -5.21 1.38 -12.83
C PHE A 86 -4.53 0.07 -13.23
N TYR A 87 -3.56 -0.36 -12.45
CA TYR A 87 -2.94 -1.68 -12.57
C TYR A 87 -2.74 -2.29 -11.19
N GLY A 88 -3.49 -3.32 -10.85
CA GLY A 88 -3.43 -3.88 -9.50
C GLY A 88 -4.63 -4.73 -9.11
N MET A 89 -4.95 -4.74 -7.82
CA MET A 89 -6.01 -5.56 -7.24
C MET A 89 -7.12 -4.70 -6.60
N MET A 90 -8.36 -5.19 -6.71
CA MET A 90 -9.54 -4.49 -6.17
C MET A 90 -9.80 -4.82 -4.70
N SER A 91 -9.49 -6.04 -4.27
CA SER A 91 -9.89 -6.63 -2.99
C SER A 91 -8.95 -6.27 -1.82
N GLN A 92 -9.19 -6.90 -0.68
CA GLN A 92 -8.39 -6.67 0.52
C GLN A 92 -7.01 -7.35 0.49
N GLN A 93 -6.90 -8.53 -0.13
CA GLN A 93 -5.68 -9.34 -0.23
C GLN A 93 -5.81 -10.35 -1.37
N SER A 94 -4.68 -10.72 -1.96
CA SER A 94 -4.54 -11.82 -2.89
C SER A 94 -3.20 -12.50 -2.71
N ASP A 95 -3.03 -13.69 -3.24
CA ASP A 95 -1.74 -14.36 -3.33
C ASP A 95 -0.77 -13.51 -4.16
N HIS A 96 0.47 -13.36 -3.69
CA HIS A 96 1.45 -12.45 -4.29
C HIS A 96 2.00 -12.94 -5.64
N TYR A 97 1.74 -14.19 -6.02
CA TYR A 97 2.21 -14.77 -7.28
C TYR A 97 1.04 -15.16 -8.20
N THR A 98 0.04 -15.87 -7.67
CA THR A 98 -1.09 -16.37 -8.47
C THR A 98 -2.19 -15.32 -8.65
N ARG A 99 -2.21 -14.27 -7.83
CA ARG A 99 -3.30 -13.27 -7.77
C ARG A 99 -4.66 -13.86 -7.35
N GLU A 100 -4.68 -15.08 -6.88
CA GLU A 100 -5.89 -15.67 -6.35
C GLU A 100 -6.23 -15.10 -4.98
N GLN A 101 -7.47 -14.76 -4.82
CA GLN A 101 -8.05 -14.40 -3.55
C GLN A 101 -8.82 -15.59 -3.01
N ALA A 102 -8.35 -16.19 -1.94
CA ALA A 102 -9.12 -17.16 -1.18
C ALA A 102 -10.05 -16.41 -0.22
N VAL A 103 -11.36 -16.50 -0.46
CA VAL A 103 -12.32 -15.77 0.34
C VAL A 103 -12.74 -16.57 1.57
N ASN A 104 -13.28 -17.73 1.39
CA ASN A 104 -13.51 -18.76 2.39
C ASN A 104 -13.94 -20.07 1.72
N LYS A 105 -14.01 -21.15 2.50
CA LYS A 105 -14.37 -22.49 1.97
C LYS A 105 -15.78 -22.59 1.35
N TYR A 106 -16.65 -21.62 1.58
CA TYR A 106 -18.04 -21.62 1.06
C TYR A 106 -18.19 -20.74 -0.18
N MET A 107 -17.34 -19.73 -0.33
CA MET A 107 -17.47 -18.73 -1.41
C MET A 107 -16.40 -18.91 -2.51
N GLY A 108 -15.48 -19.87 -2.32
CA GLY A 108 -14.47 -20.19 -3.31
C GLY A 108 -13.31 -19.20 -3.36
N SER A 109 -12.56 -19.25 -4.44
CA SER A 109 -11.46 -18.33 -4.77
C SER A 109 -11.78 -17.61 -6.08
N GLY A 110 -11.17 -16.47 -6.30
CA GLY A 110 -11.28 -15.70 -7.53
C GLY A 110 -9.95 -15.03 -7.88
N TYR A 111 -9.72 -14.82 -9.16
CA TYR A 111 -8.56 -14.10 -9.65
C TYR A 111 -8.80 -12.59 -9.53
N ASP A 112 -7.86 -11.86 -8.94
CA ASP A 112 -7.99 -10.43 -8.67
C ASP A 112 -6.73 -9.67 -9.14
N HIS A 113 -6.64 -9.48 -10.45
CA HIS A 113 -5.65 -8.59 -11.04
C HIS A 113 -6.25 -7.91 -12.28
N TRP A 114 -6.11 -6.59 -12.33
CA TRP A 114 -6.86 -5.73 -13.23
C TRP A 114 -5.97 -4.69 -13.90
N ARG A 115 -6.28 -4.37 -15.15
CA ARG A 115 -5.75 -3.22 -15.87
C ARG A 115 -6.92 -2.40 -16.43
N ASP A 116 -7.04 -1.16 -15.99
CA ASP A 116 -8.01 -0.16 -16.51
C ASP A 116 -9.47 -0.67 -16.54
N GLY A 117 -9.86 -1.44 -15.50
CA GLY A 117 -11.21 -1.97 -15.36
C GLY A 117 -11.43 -3.35 -15.97
N ASN A 118 -10.43 -3.95 -16.62
CA ASN A 118 -10.49 -5.30 -17.18
C ASN A 118 -9.57 -6.25 -16.39
N VAL A 119 -9.99 -7.50 -16.26
CA VAL A 119 -9.11 -8.55 -15.71
C VAL A 119 -7.91 -8.74 -16.65
N THR A 120 -6.72 -8.83 -16.09
CA THR A 120 -5.50 -9.05 -16.85
C THR A 120 -4.64 -10.14 -16.23
N TYR A 121 -4.00 -10.95 -17.09
CA TYR A 121 -3.05 -11.98 -16.70
C TYR A 121 -1.59 -11.55 -16.88
N GLU A 122 -1.37 -10.27 -17.18
CA GLU A 122 -0.03 -9.71 -17.28
C GLU A 122 0.74 -9.90 -15.97
N GLY A 123 1.96 -10.41 -16.07
CA GLY A 123 2.81 -10.67 -14.91
C GLY A 123 2.32 -11.82 -14.01
N ALA A 124 1.46 -12.71 -14.51
CA ALA A 124 1.07 -13.91 -13.77
C ALA A 124 2.32 -14.72 -13.37
N GLY A 125 2.37 -15.15 -12.11
CA GLY A 125 3.53 -15.86 -11.54
C GLY A 125 4.68 -14.96 -11.06
N LEU A 126 4.69 -13.67 -11.39
CA LEU A 126 5.67 -12.71 -10.85
C LEU A 126 5.24 -12.21 -9.47
N TYR A 127 6.22 -11.88 -8.63
CA TYR A 127 5.95 -11.33 -7.30
C TYR A 127 5.31 -9.93 -7.41
N SER A 128 4.17 -9.73 -6.76
CA SER A 128 3.34 -8.52 -6.91
C SER A 128 4.10 -7.22 -6.65
N THR A 129 4.95 -7.18 -5.63
CA THR A 129 5.71 -5.97 -5.29
C THR A 129 6.64 -5.57 -6.45
N ASN A 130 7.36 -6.52 -7.05
CA ASN A 130 8.24 -6.24 -8.19
C ASN A 130 7.44 -5.84 -9.43
N LEU A 131 6.32 -6.53 -9.69
CA LEU A 131 5.47 -6.22 -10.83
C LEU A 131 4.90 -4.80 -10.78
N TRP A 132 4.46 -4.37 -9.60
CA TRP A 132 3.93 -3.01 -9.42
C TRP A 132 5.03 -1.95 -9.37
N GLU A 133 6.22 -2.30 -8.89
CA GLU A 133 7.41 -1.46 -9.05
C GLU A 133 7.72 -1.20 -10.52
N GLU A 134 7.81 -2.27 -11.34
CA GLU A 134 8.10 -2.20 -12.78
C GLU A 134 7.07 -1.31 -13.51
N GLU A 135 5.79 -1.47 -13.23
CA GLU A 135 4.74 -0.60 -13.79
C GLU A 135 4.91 0.86 -13.34
N THR A 136 5.27 1.10 -12.07
CA THR A 136 5.53 2.45 -11.58
C THR A 136 6.74 3.08 -12.28
N VAL A 137 7.83 2.33 -12.44
CA VAL A 137 9.02 2.77 -13.19
C VAL A 137 8.67 3.06 -14.66
N ARG A 138 7.86 2.19 -15.30
CA ARG A 138 7.36 2.41 -16.66
C ARG A 138 6.57 3.71 -16.76
N LEU A 139 5.68 3.97 -15.81
CA LEU A 139 4.92 5.21 -15.74
C LEU A 139 5.85 6.42 -15.57
N VAL A 140 6.82 6.41 -14.70
CA VAL A 140 7.82 7.48 -14.53
C VAL A 140 8.57 7.75 -15.83
N ASN A 141 9.03 6.70 -16.52
CA ASN A 141 9.84 6.83 -17.74
C ASN A 141 9.03 7.26 -18.96
N SER A 142 7.73 6.98 -19.01
CA SER A 142 6.85 7.32 -20.14
C SER A 142 6.27 8.73 -20.08
N ARG A 143 6.64 9.53 -19.08
CA ARG A 143 6.03 10.83 -18.81
C ARG A 143 6.35 11.89 -19.85
N ASN A 144 5.31 12.61 -20.28
CA ASN A 144 5.45 13.91 -20.92
C ASN A 144 5.75 14.97 -19.85
N SER A 145 6.86 15.69 -19.98
CA SER A 145 7.30 16.71 -19.02
C SER A 145 6.33 17.89 -18.87
N SER A 146 5.41 18.07 -19.80
CA SER A 146 4.45 19.20 -19.81
C SER A 146 3.20 18.95 -18.93
N THR A 147 2.91 17.69 -18.57
CA THR A 147 1.72 17.35 -17.79
C THR A 147 2.12 16.92 -16.37
N PRO A 148 1.65 17.61 -15.33
CA PRO A 148 1.88 17.16 -13.96
C PRO A 148 1.20 15.80 -13.74
N TRP A 149 1.74 15.00 -12.82
CA TRP A 149 1.24 13.65 -12.58
C TRP A 149 1.15 13.30 -11.11
N PHE A 150 0.27 12.38 -10.80
CA PHE A 150 0.10 11.75 -9.50
C PHE A 150 0.12 10.24 -9.67
N ILE A 151 0.99 9.56 -8.95
CA ILE A 151 1.02 8.10 -8.85
C ILE A 151 0.79 7.72 -7.40
N GLU A 152 -0.20 6.89 -7.15
CA GLU A 152 -0.34 6.14 -5.89
C GLU A 152 0.20 4.74 -6.11
N LEU A 153 1.38 4.44 -5.56
CA LEU A 153 1.89 3.08 -5.47
C LEU A 153 1.43 2.45 -4.15
N SER A 154 0.45 1.59 -4.25
CA SER A 154 -0.25 0.98 -3.13
C SER A 154 0.13 -0.49 -2.96
N LEU A 155 1.34 -0.75 -2.44
CA LEU A 155 1.88 -2.10 -2.26
C LEU A 155 1.07 -2.90 -1.22
N THR A 156 0.88 -4.20 -1.45
CA THR A 156 0.27 -5.11 -0.47
C THR A 156 1.26 -5.69 0.53
N ALA A 157 2.55 -5.69 0.23
CA ALA A 157 3.58 -6.05 1.21
C ALA A 157 3.57 -5.04 2.39
N ALA A 158 3.66 -5.48 3.65
CA ALA A 158 3.84 -6.85 4.11
C ALA A 158 2.53 -7.47 4.67
N HIS A 159 1.45 -7.47 3.88
CA HIS A 159 0.18 -8.12 4.23
C HIS A 159 0.25 -9.63 3.95
N SER A 160 -0.54 -10.42 4.66
CA SER A 160 -0.73 -11.85 4.36
C SER A 160 -1.39 -12.06 2.98
N PRO A 161 -1.14 -13.23 2.32
CA PRO A 161 -0.22 -14.28 2.70
C PRO A 161 1.23 -13.78 2.72
N PHE A 162 2.04 -14.29 3.69
CA PHE A 162 3.44 -13.88 3.76
C PHE A 162 4.25 -14.66 2.73
N GLN A 163 4.54 -14.01 1.63
CA GLN A 163 5.25 -14.57 0.49
C GLN A 163 6.25 -13.55 -0.04
N VAL A 164 7.44 -14.00 -0.35
CA VAL A 164 8.49 -13.16 -0.91
C VAL A 164 9.53 -14.03 -1.61
N PRO A 165 10.21 -13.56 -2.66
CA PRO A 165 11.35 -14.27 -3.25
C PRO A 165 12.44 -14.57 -2.20
N GLU A 166 13.02 -15.76 -2.27
CA GLU A 166 13.99 -16.26 -1.28
C GLU A 166 15.15 -15.30 -1.04
N ARG A 167 15.66 -14.64 -2.07
CA ARG A 167 16.73 -13.65 -1.97
C ARG A 167 16.48 -12.55 -0.92
N PHE A 168 15.23 -12.24 -0.63
CA PHE A 168 14.86 -11.27 0.40
C PHE A 168 14.71 -11.88 1.78
N SER A 169 14.36 -13.16 1.88
CA SER A 169 14.11 -13.81 3.17
C SER A 169 15.36 -14.48 3.73
N ASP A 170 16.27 -14.96 2.89
CA ASP A 170 17.45 -15.73 3.30
C ASP A 170 18.41 -14.94 4.17
N ILE A 171 18.54 -13.64 3.94
CA ILE A 171 19.33 -12.76 4.79
C ILE A 171 18.85 -12.77 6.26
N TYR A 172 17.58 -13.09 6.49
CA TYR A 172 16.97 -13.18 7.82
C TYR A 172 16.98 -14.60 8.39
N ARG A 173 17.28 -15.62 7.58
CA ARG A 173 17.52 -17.00 8.01
C ARG A 173 18.96 -17.21 8.43
N ALA A 174 19.90 -16.51 7.81
CA ALA A 174 21.32 -16.64 8.06
C ALA A 174 21.66 -16.46 9.54
N GLY A 175 22.38 -17.44 10.10
CA GLY A 175 22.80 -17.45 11.51
C GLY A 175 21.67 -17.69 12.54
N ARG A 176 20.49 -18.08 12.12
CA ARG A 176 19.36 -18.37 13.00
C ARG A 176 18.93 -19.83 12.90
N SER A 177 18.85 -20.52 14.05
CA SER A 177 18.33 -21.88 14.09
C SER A 177 16.80 -21.86 13.98
N ARG A 178 16.26 -22.74 13.13
CA ARG A 178 14.82 -22.99 13.06
C ARG A 178 14.36 -23.63 14.38
N PRO A 179 13.26 -23.15 14.99
CA PRO A 179 12.70 -23.78 16.17
C PRO A 179 12.31 -25.24 15.89
N THR A 180 12.49 -26.09 16.89
CA THR A 180 12.08 -27.51 16.88
C THR A 180 10.81 -27.75 17.69
N GLY A 181 10.16 -26.69 18.15
CA GLY A 181 8.96 -26.71 18.98
C GLY A 181 7.66 -27.03 18.21
N SER A 182 6.56 -26.48 18.67
CA SER A 182 5.24 -26.70 18.08
C SER A 182 5.14 -26.18 16.62
N LYS A 183 4.15 -26.66 15.87
CA LYS A 183 3.88 -26.15 14.51
C LYS A 183 3.61 -24.66 14.51
N GLU A 184 2.96 -24.16 15.55
CA GLU A 184 2.65 -22.74 15.74
C GLU A 184 3.93 -21.90 15.92
N GLU A 185 4.89 -22.38 16.70
CA GLU A 185 6.18 -21.71 16.92
C GLU A 185 7.01 -21.65 15.63
N VAL A 186 7.07 -22.78 14.92
CA VAL A 186 7.75 -22.85 13.61
C VAL A 186 7.10 -21.92 12.60
N SER A 187 5.76 -21.90 12.52
CA SER A 187 5.01 -21.02 11.63
C SER A 187 5.21 -19.55 11.98
N ALA A 188 5.19 -19.21 13.27
CA ALA A 188 5.42 -17.82 13.72
C ALA A 188 6.83 -17.33 13.38
N TRP A 189 7.83 -18.20 13.52
CA TRP A 189 9.22 -17.90 13.16
C TRP A 189 9.36 -17.67 11.65
N GLU A 190 8.82 -18.59 10.82
CA GLU A 190 8.87 -18.49 9.36
C GLU A 190 8.13 -17.22 8.87
N ASN A 191 6.92 -16.99 9.35
CA ASN A 191 6.15 -15.78 9.03
C ASN A 191 6.89 -14.49 9.43
N GLY A 192 7.66 -14.52 10.52
CA GLY A 192 8.51 -13.42 10.94
C GLY A 192 9.64 -13.12 9.96
N ILE A 193 10.25 -14.16 9.39
CA ILE A 193 11.29 -14.05 8.36
C ILE A 193 10.71 -13.52 7.05
N LEU A 194 9.64 -14.14 6.57
CA LEU A 194 8.99 -13.74 5.31
C LEU A 194 8.54 -12.28 5.34
N ARG A 195 7.93 -11.83 6.43
CA ARG A 195 7.55 -10.42 6.57
C ARG A 195 8.72 -9.45 6.51
N ARG A 196 9.84 -9.78 7.16
CA ARG A 196 11.04 -8.94 7.04
C ARG A 196 11.53 -8.90 5.60
N GLY A 197 11.54 -10.06 4.92
CA GLY A 197 11.85 -10.13 3.49
C GLY A 197 10.92 -9.25 2.64
N MET A 198 9.61 -9.27 2.94
CA MET A 198 8.64 -8.40 2.24
C MET A 198 8.93 -6.91 2.45
N VAL A 199 9.35 -6.51 3.65
CA VAL A 199 9.74 -5.12 3.92
C VAL A 199 11.02 -4.76 3.15
N THR A 200 12.00 -5.68 3.05
CA THR A 200 13.21 -5.48 2.24
C THR A 200 12.86 -5.33 0.74
N ALA A 201 11.86 -6.09 0.25
CA ALA A 201 11.39 -5.94 -1.12
C ALA A 201 10.73 -4.57 -1.37
N ILE A 202 9.99 -4.03 -0.38
CA ILE A 202 9.49 -2.64 -0.46
C ILE A 202 10.64 -1.65 -0.56
N ASP A 203 11.66 -1.79 0.27
CA ASP A 203 12.82 -0.89 0.29
C ASP A 203 13.58 -0.89 -1.04
N GLU A 204 13.81 -2.08 -1.62
CA GLU A 204 14.40 -2.21 -2.95
C GLU A 204 13.53 -1.53 -4.03
N SER A 205 12.21 -1.73 -3.98
CA SER A 205 11.26 -1.12 -4.92
C SER A 205 11.28 0.40 -4.83
N VAL A 206 11.30 0.96 -3.62
CA VAL A 206 11.45 2.41 -3.43
C VAL A 206 12.78 2.90 -4.00
N GLY A 207 13.87 2.17 -3.78
CA GLY A 207 15.18 2.48 -4.34
C GLY A 207 15.16 2.61 -5.87
N ARG A 208 14.59 1.62 -6.56
CA ARG A 208 14.50 1.61 -8.04
C ARG A 208 13.62 2.72 -8.60
N ILE A 209 12.50 3.02 -7.93
CA ILE A 209 11.63 4.14 -8.33
C ILE A 209 12.36 5.47 -8.15
N MET A 210 13.10 5.66 -7.05
CA MET A 210 13.90 6.85 -6.83
C MET A 210 15.04 6.99 -7.86
N GLU A 211 15.63 5.89 -8.30
CA GLU A 211 16.61 5.87 -9.40
C GLU A 211 15.96 6.28 -10.73
N ALA A 212 14.78 5.75 -11.07
CA ALA A 212 14.04 6.14 -12.26
C ALA A 212 13.69 7.64 -12.25
N LEU A 213 13.26 8.19 -11.12
CA LEU A 213 12.99 9.62 -10.96
C LEU A 213 14.24 10.48 -11.19
N ARG A 214 15.42 10.03 -10.71
CA ARG A 214 16.70 10.73 -10.94
C ARG A 214 17.12 10.64 -12.41
N ALA A 215 17.08 9.44 -12.97
CA ALA A 215 17.48 9.19 -14.35
C ALA A 215 16.63 9.97 -15.37
N SER A 216 15.34 10.13 -15.08
CA SER A 216 14.41 10.92 -15.91
C SER A 216 14.44 12.43 -15.64
N GLY A 217 15.28 12.90 -14.69
CA GLY A 217 15.38 14.31 -14.31
C GLY A 217 14.15 14.86 -13.54
N GLN A 218 13.23 13.98 -13.10
CA GLN A 218 11.99 14.39 -12.44
C GLN A 218 12.10 14.48 -10.91
N HIS A 219 13.17 13.93 -10.33
CA HIS A 219 13.35 13.83 -8.87
C HIS A 219 13.20 15.18 -8.16
N ASP A 220 13.81 16.22 -8.69
CA ASP A 220 13.85 17.55 -8.05
C ASP A 220 12.51 18.30 -8.16
N ASN A 221 11.59 17.83 -8.97
CA ASN A 221 10.23 18.37 -9.12
C ASN A 221 9.16 17.37 -8.70
N THR A 222 9.51 16.34 -7.95
CA THR A 222 8.57 15.33 -7.46
C THR A 222 8.54 15.33 -5.93
N LEU A 223 7.35 15.44 -5.36
CA LEU A 223 7.10 15.20 -3.94
C LEU A 223 6.83 13.71 -3.75
N VAL A 224 7.68 13.04 -2.99
CA VAL A 224 7.51 11.64 -2.62
C VAL A 224 7.02 11.56 -1.17
N VAL A 225 5.88 10.94 -0.97
CA VAL A 225 5.27 10.69 0.35
C VAL A 225 5.21 9.19 0.57
N PHE A 226 5.79 8.71 1.64
CA PHE A 226 5.72 7.31 2.07
C PHE A 226 4.91 7.22 3.37
N SER A 227 3.99 6.25 3.43
CA SER A 227 3.24 5.94 4.64
C SER A 227 2.75 4.50 4.63
N SER A 228 2.57 3.90 5.82
CA SER A 228 1.78 2.67 5.95
C SER A 228 0.31 3.00 6.18
N ASP A 229 -0.58 2.08 5.79
CA ASP A 229 -2.04 2.29 5.96
C ASP A 229 -2.54 1.95 7.37
N ASN A 230 -1.83 1.14 8.14
CA ASN A 230 -2.10 0.84 9.55
C ASN A 230 -0.90 0.15 10.21
N GLY A 231 -0.94 -0.02 11.50
CA GLY A 231 0.05 -0.79 12.24
C GLY A 231 0.03 -2.28 11.92
N SER A 232 1.08 -3.00 12.31
CA SER A 232 1.20 -4.45 12.10
C SER A 232 0.05 -5.22 12.77
N GLY A 233 -0.45 -6.26 12.10
CA GLY A 233 -1.40 -7.21 12.68
C GLY A 233 -0.83 -8.07 13.83
N MET A 234 0.49 -8.09 13.98
CA MET A 234 1.19 -8.80 15.06
C MET A 234 1.75 -7.79 16.06
N LYS A 235 1.48 -8.00 17.36
CA LYS A 235 1.94 -7.09 18.43
C LYS A 235 3.44 -6.86 18.41
N GLU A 236 4.22 -7.90 18.14
CA GLU A 236 5.68 -7.85 18.07
C GLU A 236 6.21 -6.90 17.01
N GLY A 237 5.46 -6.73 15.92
CA GLY A 237 5.81 -5.82 14.83
C GLY A 237 5.63 -4.33 15.14
N ASN A 238 4.93 -4.02 16.24
CA ASN A 238 4.66 -2.64 16.66
C ASN A 238 5.47 -2.21 17.89
N LYS A 239 6.22 -3.11 18.54
CA LYS A 239 6.99 -2.77 19.73
C LYS A 239 7.94 -1.58 19.49
N PRO A 240 8.08 -0.67 20.45
CA PRO A 240 7.53 -0.66 21.82
C PRO A 240 6.08 -0.15 21.94
N LEU A 241 5.40 0.16 20.85
CA LEU A 241 4.05 0.73 20.85
C LEU A 241 3.01 -0.32 21.28
N ARG A 242 2.04 0.10 22.09
CA ARG A 242 0.92 -0.73 22.52
C ARG A 242 -0.06 -0.98 21.38
N GLY A 243 -0.55 -2.21 21.25
CA GLY A 243 -1.64 -2.56 20.35
C GLY A 243 -1.16 -3.04 18.96
N LYS A 244 -2.15 -3.25 18.07
CA LYS A 244 -1.96 -3.83 16.74
C LYS A 244 -3.05 -3.36 15.78
N LYS A 245 -2.93 -3.70 14.51
CA LYS A 245 -3.95 -3.49 13.47
C LYS A 245 -5.36 -3.81 13.99
N GLY A 246 -6.29 -2.89 13.79
CA GLY A 246 -7.68 -2.98 14.26
C GLY A 246 -7.90 -2.40 15.66
N GLU A 247 -6.85 -2.03 16.37
CA GLU A 247 -6.91 -1.38 17.68
C GLU A 247 -6.52 0.10 17.57
N ILE A 248 -7.14 0.95 18.42
CA ILE A 248 -6.93 2.41 18.40
C ILE A 248 -5.69 2.87 19.17
N PHE A 249 -4.91 1.94 19.71
CA PHE A 249 -3.66 2.25 20.38
C PHE A 249 -2.56 2.62 19.38
N GLU A 250 -1.50 3.25 19.85
CA GLU A 250 -0.34 3.69 19.05
C GLU A 250 0.16 2.61 18.06
N GLY A 251 0.26 1.34 18.48
CA GLY A 251 0.68 0.23 17.63
C GLY A 251 -0.30 -0.12 16.50
N GLY A 252 -1.53 0.37 16.56
CA GLY A 252 -2.53 0.19 15.49
C GLY A 252 -2.59 1.37 14.53
N VAL A 253 -2.31 2.58 14.99
CA VAL A 253 -2.59 3.83 14.25
C VAL A 253 -1.36 4.70 13.97
N ARG A 254 -0.32 4.65 14.79
CA ARG A 254 0.93 5.35 14.54
C ARG A 254 1.79 4.54 13.58
N VAL A 255 2.08 5.10 12.42
CA VAL A 255 2.74 4.40 11.34
C VAL A 255 4.00 5.14 10.87
N PRO A 256 4.99 4.43 10.30
CA PRO A 256 6.13 5.09 9.68
C PRO A 256 5.67 5.92 8.48
N ALA A 257 6.16 7.16 8.42
CA ALA A 257 5.93 8.05 7.31
C ALA A 257 7.09 9.01 7.09
N PHE A 258 7.33 9.38 5.84
CA PHE A 258 8.28 10.42 5.48
C PHE A 258 7.88 11.14 4.20
N VAL A 259 8.45 12.33 4.02
CA VAL A 259 8.29 13.14 2.82
C VAL A 259 9.67 13.54 2.30
N THR A 260 9.90 13.38 1.00
CA THR A 260 11.15 13.74 0.33
C THR A 260 10.91 14.16 -1.12
N GLY A 261 11.93 14.67 -1.83
CA GLY A 261 11.98 14.90 -3.30
C GLY A 261 11.48 16.27 -3.62
N SER A 262 10.76 17.08 -3.28
CA SER A 262 10.36 18.43 -3.78
C SER A 262 11.34 19.52 -3.42
N PRO A 263 11.45 20.62 -4.23
CA PRO A 263 12.17 21.82 -3.84
C PRO A 263 11.76 22.36 -2.46
N LEU A 264 10.52 22.15 -2.05
CA LEU A 264 9.98 22.56 -0.74
C LEU A 264 10.59 21.79 0.43
N VAL A 265 11.20 20.62 0.17
CA VAL A 265 11.78 19.73 1.20
C VAL A 265 13.31 19.80 1.20
N LYS A 266 13.92 20.53 0.27
CA LYS A 266 15.37 20.74 0.22
C LYS A 266 15.84 21.40 1.54
N ASN A 267 16.76 20.74 2.23
CA ASN A 267 17.41 21.20 3.47
C ASN A 267 16.59 21.10 4.78
N THR A 268 15.48 20.38 4.82
CA THR A 268 14.79 20.14 6.07
C THR A 268 15.07 18.74 6.62
N LYS A 269 16.13 18.60 7.43
CA LYS A 269 16.21 17.54 8.45
C LYS A 269 15.26 17.89 9.60
N ARG A 270 13.96 18.03 9.33
CA ARG A 270 12.97 18.25 10.38
C ARG A 270 12.26 16.94 10.66
N THR A 271 12.45 16.40 11.85
CA THR A 271 11.43 15.64 12.54
C THR A 271 10.29 16.62 12.88
N SER A 272 9.03 16.24 12.69
CA SER A 272 7.95 17.06 13.22
C SER A 272 8.19 17.26 14.71
N PRO A 273 8.05 18.48 15.25
CA PRO A 273 8.23 18.68 16.67
C PRO A 273 7.20 17.81 17.40
N GLY A 274 7.71 16.85 18.18
CA GLY A 274 6.88 16.06 19.04
C GLY A 274 6.03 17.00 19.90
N PHE A 275 4.74 16.74 20.02
CA PHE A 275 3.96 17.35 21.07
C PHE A 275 4.68 17.04 22.39
N LYS A 276 5.31 18.04 22.97
CA LYS A 276 5.80 17.91 24.34
C LYS A 276 4.59 17.63 25.19
N ARG A 277 4.59 16.49 25.87
CA ARG A 277 3.60 16.12 26.89
C ARG A 277 3.61 17.13 28.03
#